data_fd2aa9f92770a115f3624ef5294cb0ef
#
_entry.id   fd2aa9f92770a115f3624ef5294cb0ef
#
_cell.length_a   1.000
_cell.length_b   1.000
_cell.length_c   1.000
_cell.angle_alpha   90.00
_cell.angle_beta   90.00
_cell.angle_gamma   90.00
#
_symmetry.space_group_name_H-M   'P 1'
#
loop_
_entity.id
_entity.type
_entity.pdbx_description
1 polymer ?
#
loop_
_entity_poly.entity_id
_entity_poly.type
_entity_poly.pdbx_seq_one_letter_code
_entity_poly.pdbx_strand_id
1 'polypeptide(L)'
;METKRCIFCMQEIDSTEERCPHCKKAVWEYEWKPGWIRPYTVLQERYMIGQALGEGAFGVTYLAYDDKEKRSVAIKAYSQRENESSQEKAEADLLDEIKDIPGVVNKTGYFQENGAHYLVMEYLKGGSLRNYLKKRHHIPAEEAVKLLQPVMQALIRLHGRGIIHGDISPDNLLFDGEGTLKIIDFGAALIKGYPAREKKLKEGYAPMESYQEKDKIGPWSDLYAVCAVWYEAVTGHKVPAAPQRVKRDHIRVPSDFVKVPDQMEQAFMRGLSVDIQSRYFSIVNLLHQLDLQEETDDEKESAAIRKIWGDSWIRITTEVERVSAKNRKRGRFRSRLKKILCSCAALILMVLLARAGIQWYRTTHPEKAAEEDLKNDREAAEEMEKPEIRGQDSKEFKEAVEFLEKNAYEVDQNEVYTTYRILKGALKGWKYPSESAGVFPVRAATMKKIIDLYMGIEGEEDNDRFNGYVSVDHRNQWDPLRIHLNQETQWDYEGETVNMYSDYTTKFVIYLQMTSQNQKSTGAFLYRMLPILSPESYLTEDEIKELLESLNGKNNYISLKLNSKCEADLLYNSDKKTFSIALSVR
;
A
#
# COMPACT_ATOMS: atom_id res chain seq x y z
N MET A 1 25.64 -16.81 51.46
CA MET A 1 25.39 -17.29 50.10
C MET A 1 25.41 -16.10 49.18
N GLU A 2 26.11 -16.21 48.10
CA GLU A 2 26.19 -15.13 47.11
C GLU A 2 24.90 -15.15 46.27
N THR A 3 24.23 -14.01 46.13
CA THR A 3 22.96 -13.93 45.42
C THR A 3 23.13 -13.19 44.09
N LYS A 4 22.30 -13.52 43.07
CA LYS A 4 22.18 -12.81 41.82
C LYS A 4 20.72 -12.54 41.51
N ARG A 5 20.45 -11.61 40.59
CA ARG A 5 19.07 -11.39 40.10
C ARG A 5 18.80 -12.19 38.84
N CYS A 6 17.62 -12.77 38.77
CA CYS A 6 17.14 -13.43 37.57
C CYS A 6 16.87 -12.40 36.48
N ILE A 7 17.48 -12.53 35.32
CA ILE A 7 17.30 -11.58 34.18
C ILE A 7 15.86 -11.55 33.62
N PHE A 8 15.06 -12.61 33.87
CA PHE A 8 13.70 -12.72 33.33
C PHE A 8 12.61 -12.16 34.25
N CYS A 9 12.85 -12.08 35.58
CA CYS A 9 11.84 -11.62 36.53
C CYS A 9 12.37 -10.67 37.60
N MET A 10 13.67 -10.37 37.64
CA MET A 10 14.37 -9.52 38.60
C MET A 10 14.27 -9.98 40.07
N GLN A 11 13.74 -11.19 40.33
CA GLN A 11 13.77 -11.74 41.67
C GLN A 11 15.19 -12.18 42.04
N GLU A 12 15.54 -12.04 43.31
CA GLU A 12 16.82 -12.49 43.86
C GLU A 12 16.82 -14.03 44.00
N ILE A 13 17.90 -14.63 43.54
CA ILE A 13 18.10 -16.09 43.55
C ILE A 13 19.53 -16.40 43.99
N ASP A 14 19.78 -17.60 44.47
CA ASP A 14 21.13 -18.05 44.76
C ASP A 14 21.98 -18.04 43.47
N SER A 15 23.25 -17.61 43.59
CA SER A 15 24.14 -17.50 42.43
C SER A 15 24.42 -18.84 41.75
N THR A 16 24.25 -19.95 42.47
CA THR A 16 24.45 -21.33 41.99
C THR A 16 23.24 -21.86 41.20
N GLU A 17 22.07 -21.22 41.30
CA GLU A 17 20.86 -21.68 40.62
C GLU A 17 20.98 -21.49 39.09
N GLU A 18 20.88 -22.59 38.37
CA GLU A 18 20.87 -22.62 36.92
C GLU A 18 19.50 -22.21 36.36
N ARG A 19 18.41 -22.50 37.11
CA ARG A 19 17.04 -22.17 36.71
C ARG A 19 16.34 -21.43 37.84
N CYS A 20 15.75 -20.28 37.49
CA CYS A 20 15.08 -19.43 38.46
C CYS A 20 13.91 -20.16 39.17
N PRO A 21 13.88 -20.25 40.50
CA PRO A 21 12.78 -20.88 41.23
C PRO A 21 11.46 -20.13 41.11
N HIS A 22 11.49 -18.83 40.81
CA HIS A 22 10.28 -17.98 40.66
C HIS A 22 9.64 -18.09 39.28
N CYS A 23 10.39 -17.81 38.19
CA CYS A 23 9.84 -17.80 36.83
C CYS A 23 10.11 -19.09 36.04
N LYS A 24 10.85 -20.05 36.59
CA LYS A 24 11.20 -21.36 36.00
C LYS A 24 12.09 -21.32 34.77
N LYS A 25 12.55 -20.13 34.33
CA LYS A 25 13.44 -19.96 33.20
C LYS A 25 14.91 -20.08 33.59
N ALA A 26 15.73 -20.56 32.68
CA ALA A 26 17.18 -20.64 32.85
C ALA A 26 17.87 -19.51 32.03
N VAL A 27 19.00 -19.01 32.59
CA VAL A 27 19.71 -17.85 31.97
C VAL A 27 20.14 -18.14 30.55
N TRP A 28 20.53 -19.37 30.21
CA TRP A 28 20.93 -19.78 28.88
C TRP A 28 19.76 -19.83 27.85
N GLU A 29 18.51 -19.75 28.28
CA GLU A 29 17.35 -19.66 27.41
C GLU A 29 17.15 -18.23 26.83
N TYR A 30 18.00 -17.26 27.25
CA TYR A 30 17.93 -15.90 26.77
C TYR A 30 18.74 -15.69 25.49
N GLU A 31 18.04 -15.39 24.40
CA GLU A 31 18.66 -15.05 23.13
C GLU A 31 18.99 -13.55 23.09
N TRP A 32 20.26 -13.23 23.35
CA TRP A 32 20.77 -11.86 23.22
C TRP A 32 21.05 -11.55 21.74
N LYS A 33 20.65 -10.35 21.30
CA LYS A 33 20.93 -9.88 19.94
C LYS A 33 22.04 -8.81 19.93
N PRO A 34 22.90 -8.77 18.88
CA PRO A 34 23.84 -7.68 18.67
C PRO A 34 23.12 -6.32 18.66
N GLY A 35 23.68 -5.34 19.34
CA GLY A 35 23.07 -4.01 19.50
C GLY A 35 22.13 -3.87 20.71
N TRP A 36 21.74 -4.97 21.37
CA TRP A 36 21.00 -4.90 22.62
C TRP A 36 21.94 -4.67 23.80
N ILE A 37 21.42 -4.00 24.85
CA ILE A 37 22.14 -3.88 26.12
C ILE A 37 22.23 -5.27 26.74
N ARG A 38 23.43 -5.64 27.20
CA ARG A 38 23.65 -6.94 27.82
C ARG A 38 22.95 -7.02 29.19
N PRO A 39 22.37 -8.17 29.55
CA PRO A 39 21.92 -8.38 30.92
C PRO A 39 23.03 -8.13 31.96
N TYR A 40 22.64 -7.67 33.11
CA TYR A 40 23.49 -7.24 34.23
C TYR A 40 24.28 -5.94 34.01
N THR A 41 24.14 -5.28 32.85
CA THR A 41 24.62 -3.89 32.68
C THR A 41 23.89 -3.00 33.67
N VAL A 42 24.63 -2.14 34.38
CA VAL A 42 24.06 -1.18 35.32
C VAL A 42 24.11 0.21 34.70
N LEU A 43 22.96 0.84 34.57
CA LEU A 43 22.81 2.22 34.08
C LEU A 43 22.61 3.17 35.26
N GLN A 44 23.22 4.37 35.21
CA GLN A 44 23.16 5.40 36.28
C GLN A 44 23.53 4.85 37.67
N GLU A 45 24.39 3.84 37.76
CA GLU A 45 24.73 3.16 39.00
C GLU A 45 23.49 2.69 39.81
N ARG A 46 22.35 2.54 39.16
CA ARG A 46 21.04 2.34 39.77
C ARG A 46 20.21 1.24 39.13
N TYR A 47 20.19 1.17 37.79
CA TYR A 47 19.29 0.29 37.07
C TYR A 47 20.02 -0.92 36.51
N MET A 48 19.83 -2.09 37.05
CA MET A 48 20.39 -3.34 36.54
C MET A 48 19.49 -3.87 35.40
N ILE A 49 20.02 -3.99 34.22
CA ILE A 49 19.31 -4.46 33.02
C ILE A 49 19.15 -5.97 33.04
N GLY A 50 17.95 -6.45 32.69
CA GLY A 50 17.61 -7.84 32.47
C GLY A 50 17.33 -8.18 31.01
N GLN A 51 16.27 -8.96 30.78
CA GLN A 51 15.86 -9.33 29.43
C GLN A 51 15.27 -8.14 28.65
N ALA A 52 15.42 -8.17 27.33
CA ALA A 52 14.61 -7.33 26.46
C ALA A 52 13.15 -7.81 26.48
N LEU A 53 12.21 -6.87 26.69
CA LEU A 53 10.77 -7.11 26.70
C LEU A 53 10.17 -6.99 25.30
N GLY A 54 10.77 -6.13 24.47
CA GLY A 54 10.35 -5.91 23.09
C GLY A 54 11.26 -4.94 22.35
N GLU A 55 11.30 -5.08 21.02
CA GLU A 55 12.02 -4.22 20.11
C GLU A 55 11.00 -3.53 19.19
N GLY A 56 11.06 -2.23 19.08
CA GLY A 56 10.17 -1.39 18.29
C GLY A 56 10.91 -0.45 17.35
N ALA A 57 10.17 0.36 16.60
CA ALA A 57 10.73 1.32 15.65
C ALA A 57 11.64 2.38 16.31
N PHE A 58 11.42 2.68 17.60
CA PHE A 58 12.10 3.74 18.33
C PHE A 58 13.17 3.22 19.30
N GLY A 59 13.37 1.92 19.40
CA GLY A 59 14.36 1.34 20.31
C GLY A 59 13.91 0.03 20.96
N VAL A 60 14.60 -0.35 22.02
CA VAL A 60 14.39 -1.62 22.74
C VAL A 60 13.96 -1.33 24.19
N THR A 61 12.91 -2.01 24.63
CA THR A 61 12.45 -1.93 26.02
C THR A 61 12.97 -3.13 26.82
N TYR A 62 13.59 -2.87 27.96
CA TYR A 62 14.19 -3.87 28.85
C TYR A 62 13.44 -3.96 30.17
N LEU A 63 13.37 -5.15 30.72
CA LEU A 63 13.13 -5.32 32.14
C LEU A 63 14.39 -4.87 32.88
N ALA A 64 14.23 -4.09 33.95
CA ALA A 64 15.33 -3.71 34.81
C ALA A 64 14.94 -3.73 36.27
N TYR A 65 15.93 -3.75 37.15
CA TYR A 65 15.74 -3.59 38.59
C TYR A 65 16.28 -2.23 39.04
N ASP A 66 15.41 -1.44 39.66
CA ASP A 66 15.76 -0.19 40.31
C ASP A 66 16.29 -0.46 41.71
N ASP A 67 17.60 -0.35 41.92
CA ASP A 67 18.22 -0.64 43.18
C ASP A 67 17.88 0.40 44.26
N LYS A 68 17.56 1.60 43.90
CA LYS A 68 17.13 2.66 44.82
C LYS A 68 15.72 2.41 45.36
N GLU A 69 14.77 2.14 44.46
CA GLU A 69 13.36 1.95 44.81
C GLU A 69 13.01 0.48 45.09
N LYS A 70 14.02 -0.44 44.99
CA LYS A 70 13.88 -1.88 45.26
C LYS A 70 12.72 -2.54 44.51
N ARG A 71 12.53 -2.16 43.25
CA ARG A 71 11.44 -2.69 42.42
C ARG A 71 11.86 -2.91 40.97
N SER A 72 11.10 -3.77 40.29
CA SER A 72 11.26 -3.93 38.82
C SER A 72 10.65 -2.75 38.09
N VAL A 73 11.32 -2.32 37.03
CA VAL A 73 10.93 -1.25 36.12
C VAL A 73 11.08 -1.69 34.66
N ALA A 74 10.43 -1.01 33.73
CA ALA A 74 10.66 -1.12 32.29
C ALA A 74 11.49 0.08 31.82
N ILE A 75 12.55 -0.16 31.06
CA ILE A 75 13.41 0.88 30.52
C ILE A 75 13.41 0.81 29.01
N LYS A 76 12.86 1.84 28.35
CA LYS A 76 12.91 2.02 26.91
C LYS A 76 14.20 2.76 26.56
N ALA A 77 15.12 2.06 25.91
CA ALA A 77 16.36 2.61 25.38
C ALA A 77 16.11 3.02 23.91
N TYR A 78 16.24 4.29 23.60
CA TYR A 78 16.03 4.79 22.26
C TYR A 78 17.25 4.54 21.38
N SER A 79 17.03 4.26 20.08
CA SER A 79 18.10 4.11 19.11
C SER A 79 18.75 5.46 18.81
N GLN A 80 20.08 5.49 18.83
CA GLN A 80 20.85 6.70 18.48
C GLN A 80 20.66 7.01 16.99
N ARG A 81 19.80 7.96 16.66
CA ARG A 81 19.67 8.54 15.32
C ARG A 81 19.97 10.03 15.40
N GLU A 82 20.84 10.52 14.54
CA GLU A 82 21.14 11.95 14.42
C GLU A 82 19.82 12.68 14.08
N ASN A 83 19.34 13.57 14.94
CA ASN A 83 18.15 14.43 14.88
C ASN A 83 16.86 13.97 15.63
N GLU A 84 16.86 12.90 16.44
CA GLU A 84 15.64 12.46 17.15
C GLU A 84 15.61 12.81 18.67
N SER A 85 16.65 13.41 19.24
CA SER A 85 16.73 13.74 20.68
C SER A 85 15.57 14.59 21.22
N SER A 86 14.96 15.42 20.37
CA SER A 86 13.78 16.23 20.74
C SER A 86 12.48 15.39 20.84
N GLN A 87 12.38 14.29 20.13
CA GLN A 87 11.17 13.45 20.11
C GLN A 87 11.10 12.53 21.34
N GLU A 88 12.24 11.99 21.75
CA GLU A 88 12.41 11.12 22.91
C GLU A 88 12.07 11.85 24.21
N LYS A 89 12.55 13.09 24.32
CA LYS A 89 12.22 13.98 25.42
C LYS A 89 10.74 14.34 25.41
N ALA A 90 10.13 14.59 24.24
CA ALA A 90 8.72 14.93 24.13
C ALA A 90 7.79 13.78 24.55
N GLU A 91 8.15 12.50 24.35
CA GLU A 91 7.40 11.37 24.90
C GLU A 91 7.50 11.33 26.44
N ALA A 92 8.69 11.58 26.97
CA ALA A 92 8.90 11.61 28.42
C ALA A 92 8.18 12.79 29.09
N ASP A 93 8.18 13.98 28.48
CA ASP A 93 7.49 15.17 28.99
C ASP A 93 5.95 14.96 28.92
N LEU A 94 5.44 14.37 27.83
CA LEU A 94 4.02 14.03 27.72
C LEU A 94 3.56 13.09 28.82
N LEU A 95 4.35 12.05 29.15
CA LEU A 95 4.01 11.13 30.25
C LEU A 95 3.97 11.80 31.61
N ASP A 96 4.77 12.87 31.83
CA ASP A 96 4.66 13.68 33.06
C ASP A 96 3.34 14.46 33.12
N GLU A 97 2.86 14.98 31.97
CA GLU A 97 1.60 15.74 31.88
C GLU A 97 0.35 14.87 32.09
N ILE A 98 0.44 13.57 31.77
CA ILE A 98 -0.70 12.64 31.83
C ILE A 98 -0.58 11.59 32.95
N LYS A 99 0.37 11.74 33.86
CA LYS A 99 0.62 10.78 34.96
C LYS A 99 -0.55 10.57 35.92
N ASP A 100 -1.48 11.53 35.97
CA ASP A 100 -2.69 11.49 36.79
C ASP A 100 -3.85 10.74 36.11
N ILE A 101 -3.69 10.32 34.85
CA ILE A 101 -4.72 9.56 34.12
C ILE A 101 -4.62 8.09 34.47
N PRO A 102 -5.61 7.50 35.15
CA PRO A 102 -5.66 6.04 35.36
C PRO A 102 -5.74 5.31 34.01
N GLY A 103 -5.11 4.14 33.95
CA GLY A 103 -5.05 3.36 32.69
C GLY A 103 -3.94 3.78 31.72
N VAL A 104 -3.09 4.74 32.12
CA VAL A 104 -1.85 5.10 31.40
C VAL A 104 -0.65 4.55 32.16
N VAL A 105 0.40 4.13 31.45
CA VAL A 105 1.66 3.70 32.06
C VAL A 105 2.34 4.88 32.78
N ASN A 106 2.83 4.65 34.00
CA ASN A 106 3.49 5.67 34.79
C ASN A 106 4.99 5.77 34.43
N LYS A 107 5.44 6.95 34.05
CA LYS A 107 6.85 7.31 33.98
C LYS A 107 7.42 7.44 35.40
N THR A 108 8.60 6.85 35.63
CA THR A 108 9.31 6.95 36.91
C THR A 108 10.66 7.64 36.79
N GLY A 109 11.18 7.83 35.57
CA GLY A 109 12.43 8.53 35.33
C GLY A 109 12.73 8.73 33.86
N TYR A 110 13.68 9.62 33.58
CA TYR A 110 14.24 9.84 32.26
C TYR A 110 15.68 10.33 32.43
N PHE A 111 16.62 9.73 31.69
CA PHE A 111 18.02 10.13 31.75
C PHE A 111 18.74 9.88 30.43
N GLN A 112 19.91 10.47 30.31
CA GLN A 112 20.83 10.24 29.19
C GLN A 112 22.13 9.65 29.72
N GLU A 113 22.64 8.61 29.05
CA GLU A 113 23.93 7.99 29.34
C GLU A 113 24.55 7.43 28.07
N ASN A 114 25.86 7.60 27.91
CA ASN A 114 26.62 7.15 26.73
C ASN A 114 26.02 7.59 25.37
N GLY A 115 25.44 8.79 25.32
CA GLY A 115 24.79 9.34 24.12
C GLY A 115 23.42 8.76 23.79
N ALA A 116 22.89 7.82 24.58
CA ALA A 116 21.57 7.27 24.41
C ALA A 116 20.59 7.85 25.47
N HIS A 117 19.32 7.91 25.12
CA HIS A 117 18.24 8.35 25.99
C HIS A 117 17.46 7.15 26.52
N TYR A 118 17.06 7.23 27.79
CA TYR A 118 16.38 6.18 28.51
C TYR A 118 15.14 6.69 29.21
N LEU A 119 13.99 6.10 28.89
CA LEU A 119 12.71 6.35 29.59
C LEU A 119 12.43 5.21 30.54
N VAL A 120 12.31 5.53 31.83
CA VAL A 120 12.01 4.55 32.88
C VAL A 120 10.54 4.61 33.22
N MET A 121 9.89 3.46 33.22
CA MET A 121 8.44 3.31 33.46
C MET A 121 8.18 2.20 34.47
N GLU A 122 6.97 2.18 35.02
CA GLU A 122 6.50 1.04 35.79
C GLU A 122 6.56 -0.25 34.96
N TYR A 123 6.91 -1.36 35.61
CA TYR A 123 6.89 -2.67 34.95
C TYR A 123 5.52 -3.33 35.13
N LEU A 124 4.82 -3.57 34.03
CA LEU A 124 3.50 -4.22 33.99
C LEU A 124 3.68 -5.73 33.83
N LYS A 125 3.36 -6.49 34.91
CA LYS A 125 3.70 -7.93 35.03
C LYS A 125 2.77 -8.86 34.25
N GLY A 126 1.55 -8.42 33.91
CA GLY A 126 0.50 -9.27 33.33
C GLY A 126 0.70 -9.58 31.83
N GLY A 127 1.69 -8.95 31.18
CA GLY A 127 1.95 -9.12 29.75
C GLY A 127 0.96 -8.36 28.85
N SER A 128 1.12 -8.48 27.52
CA SER A 128 0.27 -7.76 26.58
C SER A 128 -1.06 -8.46 26.30
N LEU A 129 -2.08 -7.68 25.94
CA LEU A 129 -3.36 -8.19 25.44
C LEU A 129 -3.13 -9.08 24.21
N ARG A 130 -2.13 -8.80 23.36
CA ARG A 130 -1.70 -9.66 22.26
C ARG A 130 -1.38 -11.08 22.74
N ASN A 131 -0.59 -11.20 23.80
CA ASN A 131 -0.21 -12.50 24.35
C ASN A 131 -1.38 -13.21 25.03
N TYR A 132 -2.29 -12.46 25.64
CA TYR A 132 -3.52 -12.97 26.21
C TYR A 132 -4.44 -13.56 25.11
N LEU A 133 -4.69 -12.81 24.03
CA LEU A 133 -5.52 -13.25 22.91
C LEU A 133 -4.92 -14.44 22.15
N LYS A 134 -3.58 -14.49 22.00
CA LYS A 134 -2.91 -15.67 21.40
C LYS A 134 -3.20 -16.97 22.16
N LYS A 135 -3.38 -16.92 23.48
CA LYS A 135 -3.67 -18.09 24.31
C LYS A 135 -5.16 -18.45 24.34
N ARG A 136 -6.02 -17.45 24.27
CA ARG A 136 -7.48 -17.60 24.39
C ARG A 136 -8.15 -17.74 23.02
N HIS A 137 -7.46 -17.35 21.93
CA HIS A 137 -7.95 -17.25 20.55
C HIS A 137 -9.04 -16.19 20.38
N HIS A 138 -10.11 -16.26 21.13
CA HIS A 138 -11.18 -15.27 21.23
C HIS A 138 -11.78 -15.27 22.63
N ILE A 139 -12.49 -14.20 22.99
CA ILE A 139 -13.16 -14.05 24.28
C ILE A 139 -14.61 -13.57 24.07
N PRO A 140 -15.52 -13.80 25.04
CA PRO A 140 -16.89 -13.30 24.97
C PRO A 140 -16.94 -11.78 24.78
N ALA A 141 -17.93 -11.28 24.03
CA ALA A 141 -18.05 -9.88 23.67
C ALA A 141 -18.13 -8.95 24.91
N GLU A 142 -18.87 -9.36 25.92
CA GLU A 142 -19.00 -8.63 27.19
C GLU A 142 -17.69 -8.64 28.00
N GLU A 143 -16.94 -9.75 27.98
CA GLU A 143 -15.61 -9.81 28.59
C GLU A 143 -14.65 -8.85 27.90
N ALA A 144 -14.67 -8.80 26.56
CA ALA A 144 -13.85 -7.89 25.77
C ALA A 144 -14.13 -6.41 26.09
N VAL A 145 -15.42 -6.05 26.26
CA VAL A 145 -15.81 -4.70 26.65
C VAL A 145 -15.29 -4.37 28.05
N LYS A 146 -15.48 -5.26 29.03
CA LYS A 146 -15.00 -5.06 30.41
C LYS A 146 -13.48 -4.90 30.45
N LEU A 147 -12.74 -5.68 29.68
CA LEU A 147 -11.28 -5.56 29.59
C LEU A 147 -10.84 -4.22 28.97
N LEU A 148 -11.57 -3.71 27.98
CA LEU A 148 -11.24 -2.46 27.29
C LEU A 148 -11.79 -1.22 28.00
N GLN A 149 -12.70 -1.35 28.98
CA GLN A 149 -13.29 -0.21 29.67
C GLN A 149 -12.23 0.73 30.30
N PRO A 150 -11.20 0.24 31.05
CA PRO A 150 -10.13 1.12 31.57
C PRO A 150 -9.38 1.88 30.47
N VAL A 151 -9.15 1.22 29.31
CA VAL A 151 -8.50 1.83 28.16
C VAL A 151 -9.39 2.93 27.55
N MET A 152 -10.68 2.67 27.41
CA MET A 152 -11.65 3.64 26.90
C MET A 152 -11.73 4.87 27.83
N GLN A 153 -11.77 4.68 29.14
CA GLN A 153 -11.77 5.77 30.12
C GLN A 153 -10.47 6.58 30.09
N ALA A 154 -9.32 5.94 29.96
CA ALA A 154 -8.03 6.64 29.79
C ALA A 154 -8.02 7.49 28.50
N LEU A 155 -8.49 6.94 27.39
CA LEU A 155 -8.57 7.66 26.11
C LEU A 155 -9.53 8.85 26.15
N ILE A 156 -10.67 8.75 26.83
CA ILE A 156 -11.60 9.86 27.04
C ILE A 156 -10.88 11.03 27.72
N ARG A 157 -10.12 10.78 28.80
CA ARG A 157 -9.35 11.81 29.50
C ARG A 157 -8.22 12.40 28.67
N LEU A 158 -7.51 11.55 27.88
CA LEU A 158 -6.50 12.03 26.93
C LEU A 158 -7.11 12.95 25.87
N HIS A 159 -8.23 12.54 25.28
CA HIS A 159 -8.94 13.33 24.28
C HIS A 159 -9.44 14.67 24.84
N GLY A 160 -9.90 14.70 26.11
CA GLY A 160 -10.27 15.92 26.84
C GLY A 160 -9.10 16.88 27.07
N ARG A 161 -7.85 16.40 27.00
CA ARG A 161 -6.61 17.20 27.04
C ARG A 161 -6.03 17.50 25.64
N GLY A 162 -6.72 17.11 24.58
CA GLY A 162 -6.27 17.35 23.20
C GLY A 162 -5.21 16.37 22.71
N ILE A 163 -5.08 15.21 23.36
CA ILE A 163 -4.08 14.17 23.06
C ILE A 163 -4.77 12.98 22.40
N ILE A 164 -4.27 12.56 21.24
CA ILE A 164 -4.66 11.33 20.54
C ILE A 164 -3.50 10.35 20.65
N HIS A 165 -3.75 9.14 21.12
CA HIS A 165 -2.71 8.11 21.24
C HIS A 165 -2.20 7.66 19.87
N GLY A 166 -3.13 7.39 18.95
CA GLY A 166 -2.86 7.15 17.54
C GLY A 166 -2.25 5.78 17.22
N ASP A 167 -1.88 4.94 18.19
CA ASP A 167 -1.30 3.58 17.97
C ASP A 167 -1.91 2.54 18.92
N ILE A 168 -3.21 2.63 19.19
CA ILE A 168 -3.92 1.62 19.98
C ILE A 168 -3.94 0.29 19.23
N SER A 169 -3.45 -0.76 19.91
CA SER A 169 -3.41 -2.15 19.39
C SER A 169 -3.20 -3.11 20.58
N PRO A 170 -3.47 -4.41 20.44
CA PRO A 170 -3.25 -5.38 21.52
C PRO A 170 -1.80 -5.46 22.02
N ASP A 171 -0.83 -5.01 21.22
CA ASP A 171 0.59 -4.98 21.58
C ASP A 171 0.91 -3.82 22.54
N ASN A 172 0.17 -2.71 22.45
CA ASN A 172 0.34 -1.51 23.27
C ASN A 172 -0.62 -1.43 24.46
N LEU A 173 -1.34 -2.52 24.75
CA LEU A 173 -2.21 -2.69 25.91
C LEU A 173 -1.66 -3.80 26.80
N LEU A 174 -1.18 -3.44 28.00
CA LEU A 174 -0.57 -4.39 28.92
C LEU A 174 -1.40 -4.49 30.21
N PHE A 175 -1.49 -5.70 30.74
CA PHE A 175 -2.07 -5.95 32.05
C PHE A 175 -1.11 -5.53 33.15
N ASP A 176 -1.62 -4.83 34.14
CA ASP A 176 -0.90 -4.56 35.39
C ASP A 176 -0.87 -5.81 36.30
N GLY A 177 -0.49 -5.64 37.59
CA GLY A 177 -0.47 -6.72 38.56
C GLY A 177 -1.85 -7.17 39.03
N GLU A 178 -2.89 -6.40 38.79
CA GLU A 178 -4.28 -6.60 39.25
C GLU A 178 -5.19 -7.09 38.11
N GLY A 179 -4.66 -7.18 36.89
CA GLY A 179 -5.41 -7.63 35.71
C GLY A 179 -6.14 -6.52 34.96
N THR A 180 -5.82 -5.26 35.26
CA THR A 180 -6.34 -4.09 34.55
C THR A 180 -5.44 -3.72 33.37
N LEU A 181 -6.02 -3.40 32.21
CA LEU A 181 -5.27 -2.94 31.04
C LEU A 181 -4.80 -1.50 31.20
N LYS A 182 -3.55 -1.28 30.87
CA LYS A 182 -2.94 0.06 30.73
C LYS A 182 -2.42 0.29 29.33
N ILE A 183 -2.49 1.53 28.88
CA ILE A 183 -1.96 2.00 27.60
C ILE A 183 -0.47 2.28 27.80
N ILE A 184 0.35 1.77 26.87
CA ILE A 184 1.78 2.03 26.82
C ILE A 184 2.17 2.64 25.47
N ASP A 185 3.39 3.17 25.35
CA ASP A 185 4.04 3.65 24.11
C ASP A 185 3.36 4.88 23.48
N PHE A 186 3.65 6.05 24.03
CA PHE A 186 3.18 7.36 23.59
C PHE A 186 4.07 8.00 22.51
N GLY A 187 5.04 7.27 21.96
CA GLY A 187 5.94 7.78 20.92
C GLY A 187 5.22 8.22 19.62
N ALA A 188 4.01 7.72 19.39
CA ALA A 188 3.16 8.07 18.26
C ALA A 188 2.05 9.10 18.60
N ALA A 189 1.97 9.55 19.85
CA ALA A 189 0.88 10.42 20.30
C ALA A 189 0.90 11.79 19.59
N LEU A 190 -0.31 12.28 19.31
CA LEU A 190 -0.54 13.56 18.65
C LEU A 190 -1.18 14.54 19.63
N ILE A 191 -0.58 15.71 19.78
CA ILE A 191 -1.10 16.77 20.61
C ILE A 191 -1.75 17.82 19.69
N LYS A 192 -2.96 18.23 19.99
CA LYS A 192 -3.70 19.25 19.20
C LYS A 192 -2.90 20.55 19.09
N GLY A 193 -2.69 21.00 17.85
CA GLY A 193 -1.90 22.21 17.57
C GLY A 193 -0.41 21.95 17.26
N TYR A 194 0.06 20.71 17.41
CA TYR A 194 1.42 20.32 17.05
C TYR A 194 1.44 19.45 15.80
N PRO A 195 2.53 19.47 14.99
CA PRO A 195 2.63 18.67 13.79
C PRO A 195 2.61 17.18 14.12
N ALA A 196 1.93 16.40 13.29
CA ALA A 196 1.89 14.94 13.41
C ALA A 196 3.26 14.32 13.09
N ARG A 197 3.68 13.36 13.91
CA ARG A 197 4.92 12.60 13.71
C ARG A 197 4.74 11.51 12.65
N GLU A 198 5.83 11.19 11.96
CA GLU A 198 5.83 10.02 11.10
C GLU A 198 5.95 8.75 11.94
N LYS A 199 5.11 7.76 11.61
CA LYS A 199 5.12 6.47 12.29
C LYS A 199 4.79 5.35 11.32
N LYS A 200 5.24 4.15 11.64
CA LYS A 200 4.80 2.93 10.96
C LYS A 200 3.40 2.57 11.44
N LEU A 201 2.44 2.53 10.51
CA LEU A 201 1.05 2.23 10.83
C LEU A 201 0.86 0.73 11.07
N LYS A 202 0.07 0.37 12.08
CA LYS A 202 -0.30 -1.02 12.37
C LYS A 202 -1.56 -1.40 11.58
N GLU A 203 -1.37 -2.22 10.54
CA GLU A 203 -2.47 -2.71 9.71
C GLU A 203 -3.56 -3.40 10.53
N GLY A 204 -4.81 -3.08 10.21
CA GLY A 204 -6.00 -3.56 10.90
C GLY A 204 -6.46 -2.67 12.05
N TYR A 205 -5.57 -1.83 12.64
CA TYR A 205 -5.93 -0.92 13.73
C TYR A 205 -5.88 0.55 13.32
N ALA A 206 -4.99 0.90 12.38
CA ALA A 206 -4.89 2.25 11.87
C ALA A 206 -6.08 2.60 10.96
N PRO A 207 -6.85 3.66 11.24
CA PRO A 207 -7.93 4.12 10.39
C PRO A 207 -7.40 4.84 9.13
N MET A 208 -8.28 5.09 8.16
CA MET A 208 -7.88 5.62 6.84
C MET A 208 -7.21 6.99 6.90
N GLU A 209 -7.66 7.88 7.78
CA GLU A 209 -7.07 9.20 7.98
C GLU A 209 -5.61 9.14 8.44
N SER A 210 -5.19 8.06 9.10
CA SER A 210 -3.78 7.86 9.47
C SER A 210 -2.86 7.64 8.28
N TYR A 211 -3.39 7.15 7.13
CA TYR A 211 -2.62 6.87 5.92
C TYR A 211 -2.45 8.10 5.02
N GLN A 212 -3.46 8.97 4.92
CA GLN A 212 -3.50 10.00 3.88
C GLN A 212 -3.86 11.40 4.37
N GLU A 213 -4.57 11.54 5.50
CA GLU A 213 -5.21 12.78 5.92
C GLU A 213 -4.92 13.09 7.39
N LYS A 214 -3.62 13.27 7.71
CA LYS A 214 -3.15 13.48 9.10
C LYS A 214 -3.81 14.67 9.81
N ASP A 215 -4.31 15.65 9.08
CA ASP A 215 -5.08 16.80 9.60
C ASP A 215 -6.50 16.42 10.03
N LYS A 216 -7.00 15.25 9.62
CA LYS A 216 -8.29 14.70 10.00
C LYS A 216 -8.23 13.74 11.19
N ILE A 217 -7.05 13.53 11.79
CA ILE A 217 -6.91 12.67 12.98
C ILE A 217 -7.57 13.36 14.19
N GLY A 218 -8.32 12.57 14.96
CA GLY A 218 -9.04 13.03 16.15
C GLY A 218 -9.49 11.88 17.05
N PRO A 219 -10.33 12.14 18.07
CA PRO A 219 -10.87 11.11 18.98
C PRO A 219 -11.48 9.89 18.27
N TRP A 220 -12.10 10.11 17.13
CA TRP A 220 -12.65 9.06 16.25
C TRP A 220 -11.61 8.12 15.66
N SER A 221 -10.33 8.51 15.66
CA SER A 221 -9.24 7.65 15.18
C SER A 221 -8.83 6.61 16.22
N ASP A 222 -8.69 6.99 17.49
CA ASP A 222 -8.47 6.03 18.59
C ASP A 222 -9.72 5.18 18.83
N LEU A 223 -10.92 5.73 18.66
CA LEU A 223 -12.18 4.99 18.71
C LEU A 223 -12.19 3.84 17.69
N TYR A 224 -11.81 4.11 16.42
CA TYR A 224 -11.68 3.06 15.41
C TYR A 224 -10.72 1.97 15.87
N ALA A 225 -9.56 2.34 16.40
CA ALA A 225 -8.54 1.40 16.86
C ALA A 225 -9.03 0.54 18.04
N VAL A 226 -9.74 1.13 19.01
CA VAL A 226 -10.40 0.39 20.11
C VAL A 226 -11.42 -0.62 19.56
N CYS A 227 -12.26 -0.20 18.62
CA CYS A 227 -13.23 -1.09 17.98
C CYS A 227 -12.53 -2.23 17.20
N ALA A 228 -11.37 -1.97 16.59
CA ALA A 228 -10.58 -2.99 15.91
C ALA A 228 -9.96 -3.99 16.90
N VAL A 229 -9.51 -3.52 18.06
CA VAL A 229 -9.04 -4.41 19.15
C VAL A 229 -10.17 -5.27 19.68
N TRP A 230 -11.35 -4.69 19.93
CA TRP A 230 -12.54 -5.43 20.35
C TRP A 230 -12.93 -6.49 19.31
N TYR A 231 -12.99 -6.12 18.03
CA TYR A 231 -13.31 -7.03 16.93
C TYR A 231 -12.36 -8.25 16.93
N GLU A 232 -11.05 -8.02 17.02
CA GLU A 232 -10.08 -9.11 17.06
C GLU A 232 -10.24 -9.95 18.33
N ALA A 233 -10.47 -9.33 19.49
CA ALA A 233 -10.65 -10.03 20.74
C ALA A 233 -11.86 -10.98 20.71
N VAL A 234 -12.95 -10.57 20.07
CA VAL A 234 -14.20 -11.31 20.01
C VAL A 234 -14.18 -12.37 18.91
N THR A 235 -13.66 -12.02 17.73
CA THR A 235 -13.70 -12.91 16.56
C THR A 235 -12.46 -13.78 16.38
N GLY A 236 -11.34 -13.42 17.02
CA GLY A 236 -10.02 -14.01 16.77
C GLY A 236 -9.40 -13.55 15.45
N HIS A 237 -10.04 -12.65 14.70
CA HIS A 237 -9.59 -12.19 13.39
C HIS A 237 -9.29 -10.69 13.39
N LYS A 238 -8.21 -10.30 12.72
CA LYS A 238 -7.90 -8.87 12.54
C LYS A 238 -8.85 -8.24 11.53
N VAL A 239 -9.16 -6.96 11.75
CA VAL A 239 -9.84 -6.13 10.77
C VAL A 239 -8.93 -5.98 9.54
N PRO A 240 -9.43 -6.11 8.29
CA PRO A 240 -8.65 -5.81 7.10
C PRO A 240 -8.14 -4.37 7.11
N ALA A 241 -6.97 -4.12 6.53
CA ALA A 241 -6.37 -2.78 6.50
C ALA A 241 -7.32 -1.74 5.88
N ALA A 242 -7.43 -0.56 6.48
CA ALA A 242 -8.37 0.49 6.05
C ALA A 242 -8.26 0.86 4.55
N PRO A 243 -7.07 0.95 3.92
CA PRO A 243 -6.96 1.19 2.48
C PRO A 243 -7.58 0.08 1.61
N GLN A 244 -7.60 -1.16 2.08
CA GLN A 244 -8.26 -2.27 1.37
C GLN A 244 -9.78 -2.15 1.49
N ARG A 245 -10.30 -1.78 2.67
CA ARG A 245 -11.71 -1.58 2.95
C ARG A 245 -12.32 -0.42 2.16
N VAL A 246 -11.57 0.68 1.92
CA VAL A 246 -12.02 1.80 1.06
C VAL A 246 -12.34 1.33 -0.36
N LYS A 247 -11.53 0.41 -0.92
CA LYS A 247 -11.75 -0.12 -2.28
C LYS A 247 -12.98 -1.01 -2.35
N ARG A 248 -13.13 -1.89 -1.36
CA ARG A 248 -14.27 -2.79 -1.18
C ARG A 248 -14.30 -3.28 0.26
N ASP A 249 -15.29 -2.84 1.02
CA ASP A 249 -15.44 -3.27 2.40
C ASP A 249 -16.02 -4.68 2.48
N HIS A 250 -15.18 -5.63 2.87
CA HIS A 250 -15.52 -7.04 3.05
C HIS A 250 -15.40 -7.47 4.51
N ILE A 251 -15.41 -6.50 5.45
CA ILE A 251 -15.40 -6.87 6.85
C ILE A 251 -16.65 -7.72 7.16
N ARG A 252 -16.42 -8.89 7.75
CA ARG A 252 -17.50 -9.73 8.23
C ARG A 252 -17.97 -9.24 9.59
N VAL A 253 -19.23 -9.32 9.87
CA VAL A 253 -19.77 -8.97 11.18
C VAL A 253 -19.38 -10.02 12.23
N PRO A 254 -19.17 -9.65 13.50
CA PRO A 254 -18.80 -10.62 14.56
C PRO A 254 -19.75 -11.79 14.71
N SER A 255 -21.05 -11.60 14.48
CA SER A 255 -22.08 -12.65 14.50
C SER A 255 -21.87 -13.76 13.46
N ASP A 256 -21.07 -13.50 12.40
CA ASP A 256 -20.63 -14.54 11.46
C ASP A 256 -19.64 -15.55 12.07
N PHE A 257 -19.03 -15.23 13.21
CA PHE A 257 -17.99 -16.05 13.85
C PHE A 257 -18.43 -16.59 15.21
N VAL A 258 -19.05 -15.73 16.03
CA VAL A 258 -19.41 -16.03 17.42
C VAL A 258 -20.73 -15.35 17.78
N LYS A 259 -21.39 -15.83 18.84
CA LYS A 259 -22.61 -15.17 19.35
C LYS A 259 -22.28 -13.84 20.01
N VAL A 260 -22.85 -12.75 19.52
CA VAL A 260 -22.67 -11.37 20.04
C VAL A 260 -24.04 -10.71 20.17
N PRO A 261 -24.30 -9.91 21.23
CA PRO A 261 -25.52 -9.09 21.31
C PRO A 261 -25.60 -8.07 20.17
N ASP A 262 -26.78 -7.98 19.53
CA ASP A 262 -26.99 -7.12 18.34
C ASP A 262 -26.61 -5.65 18.58
N GLN A 263 -27.00 -5.10 19.74
CA GLN A 263 -26.66 -3.71 20.10
C GLN A 263 -25.15 -3.50 20.16
N MET A 264 -24.42 -4.46 20.74
CA MET A 264 -22.97 -4.39 20.86
C MET A 264 -22.28 -4.51 19.50
N GLU A 265 -22.72 -5.46 18.68
CA GLU A 265 -22.22 -5.62 17.31
C GLU A 265 -22.43 -4.34 16.49
N GLN A 266 -23.64 -3.79 16.48
CA GLN A 266 -23.95 -2.55 15.76
C GLN A 266 -23.09 -1.37 16.25
N ALA A 267 -22.91 -1.22 17.57
CA ALA A 267 -22.12 -0.16 18.15
C ALA A 267 -20.66 -0.22 17.70
N PHE A 268 -20.01 -1.38 17.83
CA PHE A 268 -18.60 -1.53 17.46
C PHE A 268 -18.39 -1.52 15.93
N MET A 269 -19.28 -2.11 15.16
CA MET A 269 -19.19 -2.06 13.70
C MET A 269 -19.37 -0.64 13.16
N ARG A 270 -20.22 0.19 13.79
CA ARG A 270 -20.29 1.62 13.49
C ARG A 270 -18.97 2.32 13.80
N GLY A 271 -18.34 2.02 14.93
CA GLY A 271 -17.01 2.58 15.27
C GLY A 271 -15.92 2.17 14.28
N LEU A 272 -16.07 1.01 13.63
CA LEU A 272 -15.19 0.50 12.57
C LEU A 272 -15.49 1.05 11.17
N SER A 273 -16.47 1.94 10.99
CA SER A 273 -16.74 2.54 9.68
C SER A 273 -15.49 3.18 9.09
N VAL A 274 -15.21 2.93 7.81
CA VAL A 274 -14.04 3.52 7.14
C VAL A 274 -14.19 5.03 7.03
N ASP A 275 -15.41 5.48 6.76
CA ASP A 275 -15.76 6.90 6.70
C ASP A 275 -15.90 7.48 8.12
N ILE A 276 -15.13 8.53 8.40
CA ILE A 276 -15.11 9.24 9.70
C ILE A 276 -16.52 9.68 10.13
N GLN A 277 -17.33 10.19 9.19
CA GLN A 277 -18.67 10.73 9.48
C GLN A 277 -19.67 9.68 9.95
N SER A 278 -19.46 8.45 9.53
CA SER A 278 -20.30 7.32 9.91
C SER A 278 -19.96 6.79 11.30
N ARG A 279 -18.81 7.19 11.86
CA ARG A 279 -18.38 6.81 13.22
C ARG A 279 -19.08 7.64 14.29
N TYR A 280 -18.76 7.36 15.53
CA TYR A 280 -19.04 8.24 16.65
C TYR A 280 -17.99 9.35 16.72
N PHE A 281 -18.40 10.51 17.25
CA PHE A 281 -17.49 11.64 17.49
C PHE A 281 -16.40 11.31 18.51
N SER A 282 -16.76 10.56 19.55
CA SER A 282 -15.85 10.18 20.64
C SER A 282 -16.21 8.81 21.24
N ILE A 283 -15.33 8.28 22.07
CA ILE A 283 -15.56 7.06 22.84
C ILE A 283 -16.73 7.21 23.80
N VAL A 284 -16.97 8.42 24.34
CA VAL A 284 -18.15 8.70 25.19
C VAL A 284 -19.44 8.34 24.46
N ASN A 285 -19.57 8.70 23.17
CA ASN A 285 -20.74 8.33 22.37
C ASN A 285 -20.88 6.81 22.14
N LEU A 286 -19.77 6.08 22.05
CA LEU A 286 -19.77 4.61 21.98
C LEU A 286 -20.26 4.01 23.30
N LEU A 287 -19.76 4.49 24.46
CA LEU A 287 -20.18 4.02 25.79
C LEU A 287 -21.67 4.32 26.04
N HIS A 288 -22.17 5.47 25.60
CA HIS A 288 -23.61 5.78 25.62
C HIS A 288 -24.44 4.76 24.83
N GLN A 289 -23.97 4.35 23.65
CA GLN A 289 -24.68 3.37 22.85
C GLN A 289 -24.67 1.95 23.46
N LEU A 290 -23.72 1.68 24.38
CA LEU A 290 -23.60 0.41 25.08
C LEU A 290 -24.25 0.41 26.46
N ASP A 291 -24.88 1.50 26.88
CA ASP A 291 -25.43 1.74 28.23
C ASP A 291 -24.40 1.54 29.35
N LEU A 292 -23.15 1.94 29.10
CA LEU A 292 -21.99 1.77 30.00
C LEU A 292 -21.46 3.12 30.53
N GLN A 293 -22.34 4.03 30.93
CA GLN A 293 -21.95 5.38 31.40
C GLN A 293 -21.70 5.40 32.91
N GLU A 294 -20.71 6.19 33.34
CA GLU A 294 -20.56 6.67 34.72
C GLU A 294 -21.09 8.10 34.79
N GLU A 295 -22.19 8.34 35.54
CA GLU A 295 -23.09 9.51 35.43
C GLU A 295 -22.48 10.91 35.69
N THR A 296 -21.27 11.08 36.18
CA THR A 296 -20.77 12.39 36.62
C THR A 296 -19.49 12.89 35.92
N ASP A 297 -18.58 12.01 35.51
CA ASP A 297 -17.32 12.42 34.86
C ASP A 297 -17.45 12.49 33.32
N ASP A 298 -18.36 11.71 32.73
CA ASP A 298 -18.53 11.60 31.28
C ASP A 298 -19.08 12.90 30.63
N GLU A 299 -19.95 13.65 31.31
CA GLU A 299 -20.47 14.92 30.79
C GLU A 299 -19.39 16.01 30.74
N LYS A 300 -18.55 16.08 31.77
CA LYS A 300 -17.46 17.05 31.87
C LYS A 300 -16.39 16.79 30.82
N GLU A 301 -15.99 15.55 30.66
CA GLU A 301 -15.02 15.12 29.66
C GLU A 301 -15.59 15.27 28.23
N SER A 302 -16.87 14.93 28.02
CA SER A 302 -17.55 15.15 26.75
C SER A 302 -17.56 16.64 26.35
N ALA A 303 -17.78 17.55 27.29
CA ALA A 303 -17.73 18.99 27.06
C ALA A 303 -16.30 19.45 26.69
N ALA A 304 -15.27 18.94 27.38
CA ALA A 304 -13.87 19.22 27.07
C ALA A 304 -13.49 18.72 25.66
N ILE A 305 -13.86 17.49 25.30
CA ILE A 305 -13.63 16.92 23.96
C ILE A 305 -14.32 17.78 22.90
N ARG A 306 -15.57 18.16 23.10
CA ARG A 306 -16.31 19.02 22.15
C ARG A 306 -15.65 20.38 21.97
N LYS A 307 -15.16 20.98 23.06
CA LYS A 307 -14.46 22.29 23.02
C LYS A 307 -13.18 22.21 22.16
N ILE A 308 -12.42 21.12 22.28
CA ILE A 308 -11.13 20.96 21.61
C ILE A 308 -11.29 20.48 20.16
N TRP A 309 -12.18 19.52 19.91
CA TRP A 309 -12.28 18.77 18.66
C TRP A 309 -13.53 19.07 17.82
N GLY A 310 -14.53 19.78 18.40
CA GLY A 310 -15.83 20.04 17.76
C GLY A 310 -15.71 20.72 16.40
N ASP A 311 -14.88 21.76 16.29
CA ASP A 311 -14.67 22.47 15.02
C ASP A 311 -14.03 21.57 13.94
N SER A 312 -13.12 20.67 14.34
CA SER A 312 -12.51 19.72 13.43
C SER A 312 -13.54 18.71 12.92
N TRP A 313 -14.41 18.20 13.80
CA TRP A 313 -15.51 17.31 13.45
C TRP A 313 -16.52 17.96 12.52
N ILE A 314 -16.98 19.18 12.86
CA ILE A 314 -17.92 19.96 12.04
C ILE A 314 -17.33 20.20 10.66
N ARG A 315 -16.06 20.59 10.56
CA ARG A 315 -15.38 20.81 9.29
C ARG A 315 -15.37 19.54 8.44
N ILE A 316 -14.99 18.39 9.01
CA ILE A 316 -14.96 17.09 8.31
C ILE A 316 -16.35 16.68 7.84
N THR A 317 -17.38 16.82 8.70
CA THR A 317 -18.75 16.41 8.39
C THR A 317 -19.46 17.36 7.42
N THR A 318 -19.23 18.68 7.52
CA THR A 318 -19.86 19.68 6.62
C THR A 318 -19.20 19.75 5.24
N GLU A 319 -17.94 19.40 5.11
CA GLU A 319 -17.27 19.32 3.82
C GLU A 319 -17.94 18.30 2.90
N VAL A 320 -18.38 17.19 3.45
CA VAL A 320 -19.10 16.15 2.71
C VAL A 320 -20.57 16.51 2.50
N GLU A 321 -21.23 17.18 3.46
CA GLU A 321 -22.57 17.72 3.21
C GLU A 321 -22.54 18.72 2.06
N ARG A 322 -21.50 19.56 1.93
CA ARG A 322 -21.31 20.43 0.76
C ARG A 322 -21.13 19.65 -0.54
N VAL A 323 -20.37 18.57 -0.53
CA VAL A 323 -20.20 17.68 -1.68
C VAL A 323 -21.49 16.92 -1.97
N SER A 324 -22.18 16.41 -0.95
CA SER A 324 -23.46 15.70 -1.10
C SER A 324 -24.61 16.65 -1.45
N ALA A 325 -24.64 17.89 -0.91
CA ALA A 325 -25.62 18.91 -1.29
C ALA A 325 -25.38 19.45 -2.72
N LYS A 326 -24.12 19.53 -3.15
CA LYS A 326 -23.76 19.81 -4.56
C LYS A 326 -24.26 18.68 -5.48
N ASN A 327 -24.19 17.43 -5.00
CA ASN A 327 -24.74 16.26 -5.67
C ASN A 327 -26.28 16.20 -5.58
N ARG A 328 -26.92 16.63 -4.46
CA ARG A 328 -28.39 16.76 -4.32
C ARG A 328 -28.97 17.92 -5.13
N LYS A 329 -28.25 19.07 -5.26
CA LYS A 329 -28.67 20.14 -6.18
C LYS A 329 -28.57 19.67 -7.64
N ARG A 330 -27.56 18.87 -7.98
CA ARG A 330 -27.55 18.11 -9.25
C ARG A 330 -28.71 17.12 -9.34
N GLY A 331 -29.15 16.50 -8.24
CA GLY A 331 -30.28 15.58 -8.17
C GLY A 331 -31.66 16.27 -8.34
N ARG A 332 -31.87 17.49 -7.83
CA ARG A 332 -33.11 18.28 -8.03
C ARG A 332 -33.19 18.88 -9.43
N PHE A 333 -32.08 19.21 -10.04
CA PHE A 333 -32.02 19.52 -11.47
C PHE A 333 -32.35 18.26 -12.29
N ARG A 334 -31.93 17.07 -11.82
CA ARG A 334 -32.30 15.76 -12.40
C ARG A 334 -33.78 15.42 -12.26
N SER A 335 -34.54 15.92 -11.27
CA SER A 335 -35.98 15.62 -11.15
C SER A 335 -36.86 16.44 -12.11
N ARG A 336 -36.42 17.64 -12.49
CA ARG A 336 -37.03 18.37 -13.63
C ARG A 336 -36.59 17.77 -14.97
N LEU A 337 -35.37 17.23 -15.04
CA LEU A 337 -34.90 16.42 -16.16
C LEU A 337 -35.60 15.05 -16.23
N LYS A 338 -36.12 14.48 -15.12
CA LYS A 338 -36.81 13.19 -15.14
C LYS A 338 -38.06 13.17 -16.03
N LYS A 339 -38.75 14.30 -16.21
CA LYS A 339 -39.88 14.36 -17.17
C LYS A 339 -39.41 14.44 -18.63
N ILE A 340 -38.20 14.96 -18.87
CA ILE A 340 -37.54 14.88 -20.16
C ILE A 340 -36.83 13.53 -20.33
N LEU A 341 -36.38 12.92 -19.22
CA LEU A 341 -35.65 11.66 -19.18
C LEU A 341 -36.54 10.39 -19.30
N CYS A 342 -37.86 10.47 -19.13
CA CYS A 342 -38.73 9.31 -19.46
C CYS A 342 -38.76 9.05 -20.98
N SER A 343 -38.66 10.07 -21.84
CA SER A 343 -38.47 9.88 -23.28
C SER A 343 -37.02 9.53 -23.63
N CYS A 344 -36.04 10.02 -22.85
CA CYS A 344 -34.63 9.64 -23.01
C CYS A 344 -34.29 8.29 -22.37
N ALA A 345 -35.01 7.85 -21.32
CA ALA A 345 -34.80 6.54 -20.70
C ALA A 345 -35.15 5.38 -21.64
N ALA A 346 -36.17 5.56 -22.49
CA ALA A 346 -36.48 4.59 -23.56
C ALA A 346 -35.35 4.56 -24.61
N LEU A 347 -34.75 5.72 -24.91
CA LEU A 347 -33.61 5.82 -25.83
C LEU A 347 -32.34 5.25 -25.20
N ILE A 348 -32.12 5.52 -23.91
CA ILE A 348 -30.98 4.97 -23.13
C ILE A 348 -31.15 3.46 -22.92
N LEU A 349 -32.38 2.98 -22.68
CA LEU A 349 -32.64 1.55 -22.58
C LEU A 349 -32.44 0.84 -23.93
N MET A 350 -32.82 1.48 -25.04
CA MET A 350 -32.49 0.99 -26.39
C MET A 350 -30.97 0.99 -26.64
N VAL A 351 -30.26 2.05 -26.19
CA VAL A 351 -28.80 2.11 -26.29
C VAL A 351 -28.12 1.10 -25.37
N LEU A 352 -28.65 0.86 -24.17
CA LEU A 352 -28.14 -0.17 -23.24
C LEU A 352 -28.44 -1.58 -23.75
N LEU A 353 -29.63 -1.82 -24.32
CA LEU A 353 -29.96 -3.08 -24.96
C LEU A 353 -29.13 -3.30 -26.25
N ALA A 354 -28.90 -2.25 -27.02
CA ALA A 354 -27.98 -2.30 -28.16
C ALA A 354 -26.54 -2.56 -27.70
N ARG A 355 -26.06 -1.89 -26.64
CA ARG A 355 -24.74 -2.17 -26.05
C ARG A 355 -24.64 -3.58 -25.47
N ALA A 356 -25.67 -4.04 -24.75
CA ALA A 356 -25.72 -5.41 -24.25
C ALA A 356 -25.77 -6.43 -25.40
N GLY A 357 -26.50 -6.13 -26.47
CA GLY A 357 -26.52 -6.92 -27.71
C GLY A 357 -25.17 -6.93 -28.42
N ILE A 358 -24.52 -5.78 -28.52
CA ILE A 358 -23.16 -5.65 -29.07
C ILE A 358 -22.15 -6.40 -28.17
N GLN A 359 -22.27 -6.29 -26.85
CA GLN A 359 -21.40 -7.00 -25.92
C GLN A 359 -21.63 -8.51 -25.95
N TRP A 360 -22.89 -8.94 -26.04
CA TRP A 360 -23.23 -10.35 -26.26
C TRP A 360 -22.71 -10.85 -27.61
N TYR A 361 -22.88 -10.06 -28.68
CA TYR A 361 -22.35 -10.37 -30.02
C TYR A 361 -20.83 -10.49 -30.01
N ARG A 362 -20.13 -9.56 -29.32
CA ARG A 362 -18.66 -9.56 -29.17
C ARG A 362 -18.15 -10.75 -28.36
N THR A 363 -18.92 -11.21 -27.34
CA THR A 363 -18.56 -12.40 -26.57
C THR A 363 -18.85 -13.72 -27.29
N THR A 364 -19.87 -13.74 -28.14
CA THR A 364 -20.24 -14.92 -28.93
C THR A 364 -19.52 -15.03 -30.26
N HIS A 365 -18.96 -13.92 -30.77
CA HIS A 365 -18.20 -13.85 -32.01
C HIS A 365 -16.91 -13.04 -31.81
N PRO A 366 -15.96 -13.54 -31.00
CA PRO A 366 -14.78 -12.76 -30.61
C PRO A 366 -13.87 -12.44 -31.81
N GLU A 367 -13.80 -13.32 -32.81
CA GLU A 367 -12.99 -13.10 -34.03
C GLU A 367 -13.52 -11.90 -34.83
N LYS A 368 -14.83 -11.81 -35.07
CA LYS A 368 -15.45 -10.69 -35.79
C LYS A 368 -15.38 -9.37 -35.02
N ALA A 369 -15.45 -9.43 -33.69
CA ALA A 369 -15.27 -8.26 -32.84
C ALA A 369 -13.82 -7.72 -32.91
N ALA A 370 -12.84 -8.60 -33.01
CA ALA A 370 -11.44 -8.22 -33.19
C ALA A 370 -11.18 -7.60 -34.58
N GLU A 371 -11.83 -8.11 -35.64
CA GLU A 371 -11.77 -7.51 -36.99
C GLU A 371 -12.34 -6.08 -37.03
N GLU A 372 -13.46 -5.84 -36.33
CA GLU A 372 -14.07 -4.51 -36.22
C GLU A 372 -13.15 -3.53 -35.44
N ASP A 373 -12.60 -3.98 -34.31
CA ASP A 373 -11.63 -3.20 -33.52
C ASP A 373 -10.38 -2.86 -34.36
N LEU A 374 -9.88 -3.81 -35.15
CA LEU A 374 -8.73 -3.62 -36.03
C LEU A 374 -9.00 -2.57 -37.12
N LYS A 375 -10.20 -2.56 -37.72
CA LYS A 375 -10.60 -1.54 -38.68
C LYS A 375 -10.59 -0.15 -38.05
N ASN A 376 -11.18 -0.01 -36.87
CA ASN A 376 -11.22 1.26 -36.14
C ASN A 376 -9.81 1.75 -35.75
N ASP A 377 -8.91 0.83 -35.39
CA ASP A 377 -7.52 1.17 -35.06
C ASP A 377 -6.73 1.64 -36.27
N ARG A 378 -6.98 1.09 -37.47
CA ARG A 378 -6.35 1.53 -38.70
C ARG A 378 -6.77 2.96 -39.05
N GLU A 379 -8.08 3.28 -38.98
CA GLU A 379 -8.58 4.62 -39.19
C GLU A 379 -7.96 5.63 -38.20
N ALA A 380 -7.86 5.25 -36.91
CA ALA A 380 -7.24 6.08 -35.88
C ALA A 380 -5.72 6.26 -36.06
N ALA A 381 -5.02 5.28 -36.64
CA ALA A 381 -3.60 5.40 -36.94
C ALA A 381 -3.32 6.33 -38.12
N GLU A 382 -4.22 6.39 -39.09
CA GLU A 382 -4.13 7.33 -40.22
C GLU A 382 -4.36 8.79 -39.81
N GLU A 383 -5.25 9.00 -38.79
CA GLU A 383 -5.57 10.33 -38.26
C GLU A 383 -4.55 10.84 -37.22
N MET A 384 -3.59 10.03 -36.82
CA MET A 384 -2.65 10.35 -35.73
C MET A 384 -1.63 11.39 -36.20
N GLU A 385 -1.82 12.65 -35.83
CA GLU A 385 -0.81 13.69 -35.96
C GLU A 385 0.35 13.44 -35.00
N LYS A 386 1.55 13.20 -35.52
CA LYS A 386 2.77 13.13 -34.72
C LYS A 386 3.26 14.55 -34.44
N PRO A 387 3.48 14.96 -33.19
CA PRO A 387 4.15 16.22 -32.92
C PRO A 387 5.57 16.14 -33.51
N GLU A 388 5.89 17.02 -34.44
CA GLU A 388 7.22 17.08 -35.04
C GLU A 388 8.18 17.80 -34.09
N ILE A 389 9.09 17.07 -33.51
CA ILE A 389 10.23 17.62 -32.74
C ILE A 389 11.35 17.86 -33.76
N ARG A 390 11.30 18.97 -34.46
CA ARG A 390 12.34 19.31 -35.43
C ARG A 390 13.32 20.32 -34.86
N GLY A 391 14.54 19.82 -34.58
CA GLY A 391 15.68 20.65 -34.23
C GLY A 391 15.74 21.12 -32.78
N GLN A 392 16.94 21.38 -32.30
CA GLN A 392 17.21 21.84 -30.94
C GLN A 392 16.59 23.22 -30.61
N ASP A 393 16.25 24.01 -31.61
CA ASP A 393 15.63 25.32 -31.43
C ASP A 393 14.11 25.27 -31.41
N SER A 394 13.48 24.14 -31.72
CA SER A 394 12.03 24.01 -31.72
C SER A 394 11.45 24.21 -30.30
N LYS A 395 10.23 24.72 -30.24
CA LYS A 395 9.51 24.91 -29.00
C LYS A 395 9.24 23.56 -28.35
N GLU A 396 8.91 22.56 -29.13
CA GLU A 396 8.59 21.20 -28.73
C GLU A 396 9.80 20.51 -28.09
N PHE A 397 10.99 20.69 -28.66
CA PHE A 397 12.23 20.19 -28.07
C PHE A 397 12.50 20.81 -26.70
N LYS A 398 12.40 22.14 -26.58
CA LYS A 398 12.62 22.86 -25.33
C LYS A 398 11.62 22.43 -24.25
N GLU A 399 10.35 22.28 -24.59
CA GLU A 399 9.32 21.76 -23.68
C GLU A 399 9.61 20.31 -23.25
N ALA A 400 10.10 19.46 -24.15
CA ALA A 400 10.45 18.07 -23.83
C ALA A 400 11.66 17.99 -22.88
N VAL A 401 12.71 18.79 -23.13
CA VAL A 401 13.90 18.83 -22.25
C VAL A 401 13.52 19.38 -20.87
N GLU A 402 12.77 20.47 -20.78
CA GLU A 402 12.29 21.03 -19.52
C GLU A 402 11.45 19.99 -18.72
N PHE A 403 10.63 19.20 -19.41
CA PHE A 403 9.89 18.11 -18.79
C PHE A 403 10.83 17.04 -18.22
N LEU A 404 11.87 16.64 -18.97
CA LEU A 404 12.84 15.63 -18.55
C LEU A 404 13.64 16.09 -17.32
N GLU A 405 14.16 17.31 -17.33
CA GLU A 405 14.89 17.90 -16.21
C GLU A 405 14.06 17.93 -14.92
N LYS A 406 12.76 18.12 -15.04
CA LYS A 406 11.83 18.21 -13.91
C LYS A 406 11.30 16.85 -13.41
N ASN A 407 11.13 15.87 -14.30
CA ASN A 407 10.37 14.65 -14.02
C ASN A 407 11.14 13.34 -14.27
N ALA A 408 12.39 13.42 -14.71
CA ALA A 408 13.21 12.26 -15.04
C ALA A 408 14.53 12.26 -14.28
N TYR A 409 15.21 11.12 -14.27
CA TYR A 409 16.54 10.98 -13.66
C TYR A 409 17.58 10.90 -14.78
N GLU A 410 18.60 11.76 -14.72
CA GLU A 410 19.77 11.61 -15.57
C GLU A 410 20.54 10.35 -15.16
N VAL A 411 20.75 9.43 -16.11
CA VAL A 411 21.39 8.13 -15.85
C VAL A 411 22.74 8.01 -16.55
N ASP A 412 22.97 8.78 -17.61
CA ASP A 412 24.23 8.82 -18.33
C ASP A 412 24.39 10.16 -19.05
N GLN A 413 25.57 10.74 -18.97
CA GLN A 413 25.92 11.97 -19.68
C GLN A 413 27.34 11.85 -20.25
N ASN A 414 27.48 12.11 -21.54
CA ASN A 414 28.76 12.21 -22.21
C ASN A 414 28.74 13.36 -23.23
N GLU A 415 29.81 13.54 -23.98
CA GLU A 415 29.92 14.64 -24.97
C GLU A 415 28.89 14.55 -26.12
N VAL A 416 28.24 13.40 -26.30
CA VAL A 416 27.30 13.16 -27.40
C VAL A 416 25.87 13.09 -26.91
N TYR A 417 25.62 12.41 -25.78
CA TYR A 417 24.29 12.13 -25.28
C TYR A 417 24.12 12.49 -23.82
N THR A 418 22.94 12.97 -23.45
CA THR A 418 22.42 12.92 -22.09
C THR A 418 21.20 11.99 -22.08
N THR A 419 21.25 10.91 -21.29
CA THR A 419 20.18 9.92 -21.21
C THR A 419 19.43 10.07 -19.88
N TYR A 420 18.13 10.19 -19.98
CA TYR A 420 17.20 10.32 -18.86
C TYR A 420 16.37 9.05 -18.74
N ARG A 421 16.15 8.61 -17.50
CA ARG A 421 15.20 7.55 -17.17
C ARG A 421 13.93 8.17 -16.61
N ILE A 422 12.79 7.87 -17.25
CA ILE A 422 11.47 8.32 -16.82
C ILE A 422 10.73 7.15 -16.17
N LEU A 423 10.20 7.36 -14.96
CA LEU A 423 9.34 6.37 -14.32
C LEU A 423 7.90 6.49 -14.86
N LYS A 424 7.19 5.36 -14.95
CA LYS A 424 5.80 5.30 -15.43
C LYS A 424 4.88 6.33 -14.73
N GLY A 425 5.05 6.53 -13.41
CA GLY A 425 4.28 7.49 -12.63
C GLY A 425 4.56 8.96 -12.93
N ALA A 426 5.72 9.28 -13.49
CA ALA A 426 6.13 10.65 -13.85
C ALA A 426 5.69 11.08 -15.26
N LEU A 427 5.14 10.17 -16.06
CA LEU A 427 4.71 10.45 -17.46
C LEU A 427 3.46 11.33 -17.60
N LYS A 428 2.86 11.75 -16.49
CA LYS A 428 1.70 12.66 -16.54
C LYS A 428 2.11 14.01 -17.12
N GLY A 429 1.66 14.29 -18.32
CA GLY A 429 2.01 15.51 -19.08
C GLY A 429 3.02 15.29 -20.21
N TRP A 430 3.62 14.11 -20.33
CA TRP A 430 4.42 13.75 -21.50
C TRP A 430 3.52 13.59 -22.73
N LYS A 431 3.88 14.23 -23.84
CA LYS A 431 3.04 14.33 -25.06
C LYS A 431 3.62 13.58 -26.26
N TYR A 432 4.89 13.16 -26.16
CA TYR A 432 5.62 12.67 -27.32
C TYR A 432 5.60 11.14 -27.34
N PRO A 433 5.23 10.52 -28.49
CA PRO A 433 5.33 9.07 -28.68
C PRO A 433 6.79 8.62 -28.73
N SER A 434 7.00 7.33 -28.58
CA SER A 434 8.30 6.76 -28.87
C SER A 434 8.58 6.89 -30.37
N GLU A 435 9.76 7.39 -30.67
CA GLU A 435 9.96 8.06 -31.88
C GLU A 435 10.62 7.28 -32.99
N SER A 436 11.49 6.39 -32.60
CA SER A 436 12.35 5.70 -33.57
C SER A 436 11.57 4.83 -34.55
N ALA A 437 10.27 4.68 -34.30
CA ALA A 437 9.54 3.78 -35.10
C ALA A 437 8.20 4.39 -35.46
N GLY A 438 7.81 4.24 -36.59
CA GLY A 438 6.43 4.15 -36.87
C GLY A 438 5.76 3.22 -35.83
N VAL A 439 4.48 3.15 -35.88
CA VAL A 439 3.68 2.18 -35.14
C VAL A 439 2.96 1.29 -36.13
N PHE A 440 2.69 0.05 -35.78
CA PHE A 440 1.74 -0.75 -36.53
C PHE A 440 0.34 -0.17 -36.40
N PRO A 441 -0.53 -0.26 -37.44
CA PRO A 441 -1.87 0.31 -37.40
C PRO A 441 -2.85 -0.51 -36.57
N VAL A 442 -2.42 -0.90 -35.36
CA VAL A 442 -3.20 -1.70 -34.41
C VAL A 442 -2.82 -1.34 -32.97
N ARG A 443 -3.81 -1.09 -32.12
CA ARG A 443 -3.58 -0.83 -30.71
C ARG A 443 -3.24 -2.09 -29.95
N ALA A 444 -2.43 -1.96 -28.89
CA ALA A 444 -2.05 -3.06 -28.00
C ALA A 444 -3.26 -3.82 -27.45
N ALA A 445 -4.33 -3.11 -27.07
CA ALA A 445 -5.55 -3.73 -26.55
C ALA A 445 -6.27 -4.62 -27.57
N THR A 446 -6.29 -4.22 -28.85
CA THR A 446 -6.86 -5.03 -29.94
C THR A 446 -5.95 -6.21 -30.26
N MET A 447 -4.64 -5.98 -30.36
CA MET A 447 -3.67 -7.03 -30.63
C MET A 447 -3.61 -8.07 -29.49
N LYS A 448 -3.71 -7.60 -28.24
CA LYS A 448 -3.82 -8.51 -27.09
C LYS A 448 -4.99 -9.48 -27.24
N LYS A 449 -6.18 -9.01 -27.58
CA LYS A 449 -7.35 -9.88 -27.81
C LYS A 449 -7.10 -10.92 -28.92
N ILE A 450 -6.44 -10.49 -30.00
CA ILE A 450 -6.12 -11.39 -31.12
C ILE A 450 -5.13 -12.47 -30.69
N ILE A 451 -4.11 -12.11 -29.91
CA ILE A 451 -3.12 -13.05 -29.40
C ILE A 451 -3.72 -13.96 -28.32
N ASP A 452 -4.55 -13.43 -27.41
CA ASP A 452 -5.28 -14.22 -26.41
C ASP A 452 -6.13 -15.32 -27.08
N LEU A 453 -6.81 -14.97 -28.19
CA LEU A 453 -7.56 -15.95 -28.99
C LEU A 453 -6.65 -16.96 -29.71
N TYR A 454 -5.48 -16.53 -30.18
CA TYR A 454 -4.51 -17.38 -30.86
C TYR A 454 -3.85 -18.37 -29.88
N MET A 455 -3.42 -17.89 -28.72
CA MET A 455 -2.73 -18.67 -27.69
C MET A 455 -3.69 -19.49 -26.81
N GLY A 456 -4.97 -19.11 -26.76
CA GLY A 456 -5.97 -19.72 -25.86
C GLY A 456 -5.79 -19.38 -24.39
N ILE A 457 -4.98 -18.37 -24.08
CA ILE A 457 -4.70 -17.87 -22.72
C ILE A 457 -4.67 -16.33 -22.72
N GLU A 458 -4.83 -15.72 -21.56
CA GLU A 458 -4.66 -14.27 -21.40
C GLU A 458 -3.18 -13.91 -21.24
N GLY A 459 -2.70 -12.92 -21.99
CA GLY A 459 -1.37 -12.35 -21.84
C GLY A 459 -1.26 -11.50 -20.56
N GLU A 460 -0.12 -11.56 -19.92
CA GLU A 460 0.20 -10.80 -18.72
C GLU A 460 0.82 -9.43 -19.08
N GLU A 461 0.20 -8.35 -18.59
CA GLU A 461 0.82 -7.02 -18.58
C GLU A 461 1.67 -6.87 -17.32
N ASP A 462 2.98 -6.85 -17.48
CA ASP A 462 3.90 -6.60 -16.39
C ASP A 462 4.22 -5.10 -16.28
N ASN A 463 3.81 -4.49 -15.16
CA ASN A 463 4.11 -3.08 -14.88
C ASN A 463 5.61 -2.83 -14.66
N ASP A 464 6.37 -3.84 -14.27
CA ASP A 464 7.81 -3.75 -14.04
C ASP A 464 8.61 -3.81 -15.35
N ARG A 465 7.97 -4.20 -16.45
CA ARG A 465 8.55 -4.21 -17.80
C ARG A 465 8.31 -2.93 -18.60
N PHE A 466 7.95 -1.85 -17.93
CA PHE A 466 7.94 -0.53 -18.55
C PHE A 466 9.38 -0.04 -18.77
N ASN A 467 9.70 0.26 -20.03
CA ASN A 467 10.98 0.82 -20.42
C ASN A 467 10.81 2.29 -20.79
N GLY A 468 11.35 3.19 -19.97
CA GLY A 468 11.19 4.64 -20.12
C GLY A 468 12.54 5.36 -20.16
N TYR A 469 13.17 5.42 -21.33
CA TYR A 469 14.40 6.16 -21.55
C TYR A 469 14.22 7.19 -22.65
N VAL A 470 14.81 8.38 -22.43
CA VAL A 470 14.92 9.42 -23.47
C VAL A 470 16.38 9.88 -23.52
N SER A 471 16.99 9.78 -24.68
CA SER A 471 18.35 10.29 -24.91
C SER A 471 18.29 11.56 -25.75
N VAL A 472 18.98 12.60 -25.28
CA VAL A 472 19.20 13.85 -25.99
C VAL A 472 20.53 13.79 -26.70
N ASP A 473 20.54 13.80 -28.02
CA ASP A 473 21.76 13.81 -28.85
C ASP A 473 22.20 15.26 -29.10
N HIS A 474 23.28 15.68 -28.47
CA HIS A 474 23.80 17.05 -28.53
C HIS A 474 24.45 17.40 -29.88
N ARG A 475 24.77 16.42 -30.72
CA ARG A 475 25.39 16.60 -32.03
C ARG A 475 24.37 16.61 -33.16
N ASN A 476 23.20 16.02 -32.95
CA ASN A 476 22.12 15.97 -33.93
C ASN A 476 21.24 17.23 -33.81
N GLN A 477 21.44 18.20 -34.67
CA GLN A 477 20.66 19.45 -34.65
C GLN A 477 19.24 19.31 -35.20
N TRP A 478 18.96 18.24 -35.97
CA TRP A 478 17.68 18.07 -36.68
C TRP A 478 16.73 17.12 -35.97
N ASP A 479 17.27 16.09 -35.34
CA ASP A 479 16.55 15.04 -34.61
C ASP A 479 17.27 14.67 -33.33
N PRO A 480 17.17 15.55 -32.31
CA PRO A 480 18.00 15.45 -31.11
C PRO A 480 17.45 14.49 -30.02
N LEU A 481 16.21 14.00 -30.17
CA LEU A 481 15.58 13.15 -29.15
C LEU A 481 15.41 11.71 -29.63
N ARG A 482 15.83 10.75 -28.81
CA ARG A 482 15.55 9.32 -28.97
C ARG A 482 14.70 8.85 -27.80
N ILE A 483 13.45 8.49 -28.09
CA ILE A 483 12.42 8.22 -27.08
C ILE A 483 12.10 6.72 -27.07
N HIS A 484 12.26 6.09 -25.91
CA HIS A 484 11.92 4.68 -25.65
C HIS A 484 10.95 4.60 -24.47
N LEU A 485 9.65 4.74 -24.76
CA LEU A 485 8.57 4.67 -23.78
C LEU A 485 7.65 3.48 -24.12
N ASN A 486 8.09 2.27 -23.77
CA ASN A 486 7.44 1.05 -24.21
C ASN A 486 6.82 0.28 -23.04
N GLN A 487 5.68 -0.34 -23.27
CA GLN A 487 5.03 -1.30 -22.38
C GLN A 487 5.09 -2.69 -23.02
N GLU A 488 5.52 -3.68 -22.24
CA GLU A 488 5.57 -5.08 -22.68
C GLU A 488 4.33 -5.85 -22.20
N THR A 489 3.83 -6.76 -23.06
CA THR A 489 2.84 -7.79 -22.71
C THR A 489 3.40 -9.12 -23.17
N GLN A 490 3.33 -10.15 -22.32
CA GLN A 490 3.90 -11.46 -22.58
C GLN A 490 2.85 -12.57 -22.47
N TRP A 491 2.99 -13.59 -23.32
CA TRP A 491 2.27 -14.86 -23.28
C TRP A 491 3.26 -15.99 -23.25
N ASP A 492 3.11 -16.92 -22.33
CA ASP A 492 3.92 -18.13 -22.21
C ASP A 492 3.00 -19.34 -22.09
N TYR A 493 3.08 -20.24 -23.07
CA TYR A 493 2.27 -21.46 -23.09
C TYR A 493 2.98 -22.59 -23.84
N GLU A 494 3.10 -23.76 -23.21
CA GLU A 494 3.63 -25.01 -23.80
C GLU A 494 4.98 -24.88 -24.53
N GLY A 495 5.86 -23.98 -24.06
CA GLY A 495 7.18 -23.75 -24.67
C GLY A 495 7.18 -22.73 -25.82
N GLU A 496 6.07 -22.05 -26.02
CA GLU A 496 5.94 -20.89 -26.90
C GLU A 496 5.87 -19.62 -26.08
N THR A 497 6.62 -18.59 -26.46
CA THR A 497 6.60 -17.28 -25.84
C THR A 497 6.28 -16.23 -26.89
N VAL A 498 5.30 -15.37 -26.62
CA VAL A 498 5.00 -14.19 -27.44
C VAL A 498 5.23 -12.95 -26.60
N ASN A 499 6.01 -12.01 -27.12
CA ASN A 499 6.24 -10.70 -26.52
C ASN A 499 5.73 -9.61 -27.47
N MET A 500 4.90 -8.73 -26.94
CA MET A 500 4.41 -7.55 -27.63
C MET A 500 4.88 -6.29 -26.92
N TYR A 501 5.48 -5.38 -27.68
CA TYR A 501 5.84 -4.06 -27.20
C TYR A 501 4.93 -3.02 -27.84
N SER A 502 4.36 -2.14 -27.03
CA SER A 502 3.53 -1.04 -27.47
C SER A 502 4.08 0.30 -27.01
N ASP A 503 3.87 1.33 -27.81
CA ASP A 503 4.16 2.70 -27.38
C ASP A 503 3.28 3.09 -26.19
N TYR A 504 3.89 3.57 -25.13
CA TYR A 504 3.17 3.89 -23.90
C TYR A 504 2.21 5.07 -24.07
N THR A 505 2.50 6.00 -24.96
CA THR A 505 1.71 7.22 -25.19
C THR A 505 0.55 6.98 -26.13
N THR A 506 0.83 6.43 -27.31
CA THR A 506 -0.17 6.24 -28.37
C THR A 506 -0.96 4.94 -28.20
N LYS A 507 -0.41 3.99 -27.44
CA LYS A 507 -0.97 2.63 -27.25
C LYS A 507 -0.99 1.76 -28.50
N PHE A 508 -0.27 2.12 -29.55
CA PHE A 508 -0.10 1.30 -30.73
C PHE A 508 1.06 0.34 -30.60
N VAL A 509 0.97 -0.80 -31.28
CA VAL A 509 2.04 -1.81 -31.29
C VAL A 509 3.23 -1.31 -32.11
N ILE A 510 4.44 -1.54 -31.58
CA ILE A 510 5.71 -1.17 -32.23
C ILE A 510 6.57 -2.38 -32.56
N TYR A 511 6.38 -3.48 -31.81
CA TYR A 511 7.16 -4.70 -31.99
C TYR A 511 6.37 -5.90 -31.50
N LEU A 512 6.48 -7.02 -32.23
CA LEU A 512 5.87 -8.29 -31.87
C LEU A 512 6.86 -9.43 -32.15
N GLN A 513 7.12 -10.27 -31.16
CA GLN A 513 8.02 -11.40 -31.28
C GLN A 513 7.37 -12.68 -30.80
N MET A 514 7.62 -13.77 -31.50
CA MET A 514 7.34 -15.13 -31.04
C MET A 514 8.61 -15.96 -31.00
N THR A 515 8.75 -16.81 -29.98
CA THR A 515 9.79 -17.81 -29.85
C THR A 515 9.15 -19.17 -29.55
N SER A 516 9.50 -20.19 -30.28
CA SER A 516 8.98 -21.57 -30.15
C SER A 516 10.04 -22.58 -30.49
N GLN A 517 9.97 -23.80 -29.90
CA GLN A 517 10.73 -24.97 -30.35
C GLN A 517 10.10 -25.60 -31.58
N ASN A 518 8.88 -25.21 -31.94
CA ASN A 518 8.13 -25.76 -33.05
C ASN A 518 8.16 -24.81 -34.25
N GLN A 519 8.92 -25.21 -35.30
CA GLN A 519 9.01 -24.44 -36.54
C GLN A 519 7.65 -24.19 -37.19
N LYS A 520 6.74 -25.16 -37.13
CA LYS A 520 5.40 -25.04 -37.74
C LYS A 520 4.54 -23.99 -37.00
N SER A 521 4.60 -23.97 -35.66
CA SER A 521 3.92 -22.94 -34.87
C SER A 521 4.45 -21.54 -35.17
N THR A 522 5.78 -21.42 -35.30
CA THR A 522 6.44 -20.16 -35.67
C THR A 522 5.96 -19.67 -37.05
N GLY A 523 5.84 -20.53 -38.01
CA GLY A 523 5.32 -20.22 -39.36
C GLY A 523 3.84 -19.80 -39.35
N ALA A 524 3.02 -20.53 -38.61
CA ALA A 524 1.60 -20.24 -38.47
C ALA A 524 1.37 -18.86 -37.79
N PHE A 525 2.20 -18.51 -36.81
CA PHE A 525 2.16 -17.19 -36.17
C PHE A 525 2.48 -16.07 -37.17
N LEU A 526 3.56 -16.18 -37.92
CA LEU A 526 3.92 -15.18 -38.95
C LEU A 526 2.80 -15.04 -39.99
N TYR A 527 2.28 -16.13 -40.51
CA TYR A 527 1.21 -16.14 -41.50
C TYR A 527 -0.05 -15.40 -41.00
N ARG A 528 -0.40 -15.56 -39.73
CA ARG A 528 -1.58 -14.92 -39.14
C ARG A 528 -1.35 -13.46 -38.75
N MET A 529 -0.18 -13.12 -38.19
CA MET A 529 0.08 -11.78 -37.62
C MET A 529 0.50 -10.77 -38.66
N LEU A 530 1.18 -11.22 -39.72
CA LEU A 530 1.68 -10.31 -40.77
C LEU A 530 0.57 -9.49 -41.44
N PRO A 531 -0.56 -10.06 -41.91
CA PRO A 531 -1.63 -9.26 -42.54
C PRO A 531 -2.32 -8.28 -41.57
N ILE A 532 -2.24 -8.54 -40.24
CA ILE A 532 -2.81 -7.69 -39.22
C ILE A 532 -1.94 -6.46 -39.01
N LEU A 533 -0.63 -6.68 -38.82
CA LEU A 533 0.35 -5.63 -38.55
C LEU A 533 0.73 -4.83 -39.81
N SER A 534 0.81 -5.49 -40.94
CA SER A 534 1.24 -4.91 -42.21
C SER A 534 0.36 -5.41 -43.36
N PRO A 535 -0.84 -4.81 -43.57
CA PRO A 535 -1.82 -5.28 -44.59
C PRO A 535 -1.31 -5.27 -46.03
N GLU A 536 -0.30 -4.48 -46.30
CA GLU A 536 0.34 -4.39 -47.64
C GLU A 536 1.40 -5.47 -47.86
N SER A 537 1.72 -6.25 -46.82
CA SER A 537 2.72 -7.31 -46.84
C SER A 537 2.03 -8.67 -46.88
N TYR A 538 2.42 -9.49 -47.85
CA TYR A 538 1.84 -10.81 -48.02
C TYR A 538 2.96 -11.85 -48.22
N LEU A 539 2.91 -12.92 -47.47
CA LEU A 539 3.72 -14.12 -47.67
C LEU A 539 2.77 -15.33 -47.68
N THR A 540 2.94 -16.23 -48.60
CA THR A 540 2.19 -17.48 -48.63
C THR A 540 2.72 -18.46 -47.57
N GLU A 541 1.91 -19.44 -47.17
CA GLU A 541 2.34 -20.49 -46.23
C GLU A 541 3.57 -21.25 -46.77
N ASP A 542 3.65 -21.47 -48.08
CA ASP A 542 4.77 -22.17 -48.72
C ASP A 542 6.06 -21.33 -48.67
N GLU A 543 5.97 -20.01 -48.96
CA GLU A 543 7.12 -19.09 -48.85
C GLU A 543 7.63 -19.02 -47.40
N ILE A 544 6.74 -18.95 -46.41
CA ILE A 544 7.11 -18.93 -44.98
C ILE A 544 7.78 -20.25 -44.62
N LYS A 545 7.26 -21.37 -45.09
CA LYS A 545 7.82 -22.69 -44.83
C LYS A 545 9.21 -22.80 -45.41
N GLU A 546 9.42 -22.39 -46.67
CA GLU A 546 10.73 -22.41 -47.33
C GLU A 546 11.75 -21.54 -46.59
N LEU A 547 11.34 -20.33 -46.13
CA LEU A 547 12.17 -19.44 -45.34
C LEU A 547 12.62 -20.11 -44.03
N LEU A 548 11.68 -20.72 -43.30
CA LEU A 548 11.99 -21.37 -42.02
C LEU A 548 12.83 -22.66 -42.24
N GLU A 549 12.60 -23.44 -43.29
CA GLU A 549 13.39 -24.59 -43.62
C GLU A 549 14.83 -24.22 -44.03
N SER A 550 15.05 -23.00 -44.54
CA SER A 550 16.37 -22.49 -44.86
C SER A 550 17.20 -22.11 -43.62
N LEU A 551 16.54 -21.89 -42.46
CA LEU A 551 17.20 -21.65 -41.18
C LEU A 551 17.76 -22.97 -40.63
N ASN A 552 19.07 -23.04 -40.50
CA ASN A 552 19.79 -24.23 -40.00
C ASN A 552 21.05 -23.76 -39.26
N GLY A 553 21.81 -24.70 -38.70
CA GLY A 553 23.02 -24.39 -37.93
C GLY A 553 24.12 -23.62 -38.71
N LYS A 554 24.00 -23.44 -40.03
CA LYS A 554 24.89 -22.63 -40.86
C LYS A 554 24.27 -21.29 -41.25
N ASN A 555 22.95 -21.27 -41.48
CA ASN A 555 22.19 -20.05 -41.74
C ASN A 555 21.15 -19.90 -40.64
N ASN A 556 21.47 -19.12 -39.65
CA ASN A 556 20.67 -18.99 -38.43
C ASN A 556 19.90 -17.66 -38.32
N TYR A 557 19.98 -16.78 -39.35
CA TYR A 557 19.33 -15.48 -39.37
C TYR A 557 18.90 -15.09 -40.79
N ILE A 558 17.67 -14.59 -40.90
CA ILE A 558 17.12 -14.02 -42.12
C ILE A 558 16.38 -12.73 -41.72
N SER A 559 16.72 -11.64 -42.39
CA SER A 559 15.96 -10.38 -42.28
C SER A 559 15.24 -10.08 -43.58
N LEU A 560 13.94 -9.86 -43.51
CA LEU A 560 13.06 -9.59 -44.62
C LEU A 560 12.51 -8.20 -44.54
N LYS A 561 12.82 -7.37 -45.50
CA LYS A 561 12.16 -6.08 -45.68
C LYS A 561 10.83 -6.32 -46.40
N LEU A 562 9.74 -6.38 -45.63
CA LEU A 562 8.42 -6.69 -46.18
C LEU A 562 7.82 -5.54 -46.96
N ASN A 563 8.00 -4.30 -46.48
CA ASN A 563 7.67 -3.06 -47.19
C ASN A 563 8.51 -1.89 -46.69
N SER A 564 8.14 -0.65 -47.01
CA SER A 564 8.87 0.55 -46.55
C SER A 564 8.78 0.77 -45.02
N LYS A 565 7.81 0.15 -44.33
CA LYS A 565 7.51 0.39 -42.94
C LYS A 565 7.62 -0.85 -42.03
N CYS A 566 7.72 -2.04 -42.62
CA CYS A 566 7.72 -3.30 -41.86
C CYS A 566 8.89 -4.20 -42.23
N GLU A 567 9.51 -4.78 -41.21
CA GLU A 567 10.62 -5.73 -41.29
C GLU A 567 10.30 -6.97 -40.47
N ALA A 568 10.70 -8.14 -40.96
CA ALA A 568 10.58 -9.39 -40.23
C ALA A 568 11.97 -10.04 -40.10
N ASP A 569 12.36 -10.30 -38.86
CA ASP A 569 13.59 -11.02 -38.53
C ASP A 569 13.28 -12.43 -38.07
N LEU A 570 13.87 -13.41 -38.76
CA LEU A 570 13.74 -14.81 -38.45
C LEU A 570 15.09 -15.33 -37.93
N LEU A 571 15.08 -15.96 -36.75
CA LEU A 571 16.28 -16.46 -36.09
C LEU A 571 16.11 -17.91 -35.68
N TYR A 572 17.12 -18.72 -35.89
CA TYR A 572 17.26 -20.05 -35.31
C TYR A 572 18.39 -20.06 -34.28
N ASN A 573 18.08 -20.38 -33.04
CA ASN A 573 19.07 -20.59 -31.98
C ASN A 573 19.40 -22.07 -31.85
N SER A 574 20.59 -22.48 -32.31
CA SER A 574 21.07 -23.87 -32.31
C SER A 574 21.23 -24.46 -30.90
N ASP A 575 21.63 -23.62 -29.91
CA ASP A 575 21.89 -24.08 -28.54
C ASP A 575 20.57 -24.37 -27.81
N LYS A 576 19.57 -23.55 -28.01
CA LYS A 576 18.24 -23.69 -27.41
C LYS A 576 17.27 -24.49 -28.29
N LYS A 577 17.63 -24.75 -29.55
CA LYS A 577 16.78 -25.36 -30.57
C LYS A 577 15.44 -24.64 -30.74
N THR A 578 15.46 -23.29 -30.73
CA THR A 578 14.28 -22.46 -30.86
C THR A 578 14.31 -21.65 -32.14
N PHE A 579 13.13 -21.45 -32.71
CA PHE A 579 12.86 -20.50 -33.78
C PHE A 579 12.26 -19.24 -33.18
N SER A 580 12.73 -18.09 -33.63
CA SER A 580 12.15 -16.79 -33.22
C SER A 580 11.80 -15.98 -34.46
N ILE A 581 10.66 -15.34 -34.43
CA ILE A 581 10.23 -14.34 -35.40
C ILE A 581 9.98 -13.04 -34.67
N ALA A 582 10.53 -11.95 -35.22
CA ALA A 582 10.27 -10.61 -34.75
C ALA A 582 9.73 -9.76 -35.89
N LEU A 583 8.61 -9.08 -35.67
CA LEU A 583 8.02 -8.11 -36.55
C LEU A 583 8.23 -6.72 -35.94
N SER A 584 8.88 -5.83 -36.66
CA SER A 584 9.20 -4.48 -36.23
C SER A 584 8.78 -3.45 -37.25
N VAL A 585 8.48 -2.25 -36.77
CA VAL A 585 8.28 -1.07 -37.62
C VAL A 585 9.63 -0.43 -37.88
N ARG A 586 9.86 -0.02 -39.10
CA ARG A 586 11.11 0.61 -39.57
C ARG A 586 11.19 2.09 -39.26
#